data_86be2e66a27e841132a511afb98fd4d7
#
_entry.id   86be2e66a27e841132a511afb98fd4d7
#
_cell.length_a   1.000
_cell.length_b   1.000
_cell.length_c   1.000
_cell.angle_alpha   90.00
_cell.angle_beta   90.00
_cell.angle_gamma   90.00
#
_symmetry.space_group_name_H-M   'P 1'
#
loop_
_entity.id
_entity.type
_entity.pdbx_description
1 polymer ?
#
loop_
_entity_poly.entity_id
_entity_poly.type
_entity_poly.pdbx_seq_one_letter_code
_entity_poly.pdbx_strand_id
1 'polypeptide(L)'
;MRQLKISNSITNRDQTLGSYLTWIAKFPLLNIEEEIELAQKIKRGGTEGEKAREKLVTSNLRFVVSVAKQYQHQGLALSDLINEGNIGLMKAADKFDETRGFKFISYAVWWIRQSVLQAISEQGRMVRLPLNVEGVLHTIANATNDFMQKHQRLPSVDELAAITNVDPEKIGQVDRKSTRLNSSHD
;
A
#
# COMPACT_ATOMS: atom_id res chain seq x y z
N MET A 1 44.33 -11.33 2.44
CA MET A 1 43.15 -10.51 2.19
C MET A 1 41.96 -11.47 1.95
N ARG A 2 40.96 -11.50 2.87
CA ARG A 2 39.74 -12.31 2.70
C ARG A 2 38.78 -11.54 1.78
N GLN A 3 38.53 -12.08 0.59
CA GLN A 3 37.48 -11.56 -0.28
C GLN A 3 36.12 -11.75 0.40
N LEU A 4 35.40 -10.66 0.62
CA LEU A 4 34.00 -10.67 1.03
C LEU A 4 33.17 -11.32 -0.09
N LYS A 5 32.69 -12.56 0.13
CA LYS A 5 31.67 -13.17 -0.73
C LYS A 5 30.36 -12.43 -0.44
N ILE A 6 29.98 -11.49 -1.33
CA ILE A 6 28.64 -10.91 -1.34
C ILE A 6 27.67 -12.03 -1.68
N SER A 7 26.77 -12.36 -0.76
CA SER A 7 25.83 -13.45 -0.95
C SER A 7 24.85 -13.12 -2.09
N ASN A 8 24.68 -14.05 -3.03
CA ASN A 8 23.77 -13.96 -4.19
C ASN A 8 22.28 -13.73 -3.84
N SER A 9 21.91 -13.76 -2.54
CA SER A 9 20.52 -13.55 -2.11
C SER A 9 20.00 -12.13 -2.32
N ILE A 10 20.88 -11.13 -2.31
CA ILE A 10 20.50 -9.71 -2.53
C ILE A 10 20.27 -9.45 -4.02
N THR A 11 21.11 -10.06 -4.89
CA THR A 11 20.98 -9.91 -6.36
C THR A 11 19.77 -10.64 -6.94
N ASN A 12 19.35 -11.76 -6.35
CA ASN A 12 18.20 -12.53 -6.84
C ASN A 12 16.86 -11.77 -6.68
N ARG A 13 16.72 -10.95 -5.63
CA ARG A 13 15.47 -10.20 -5.39
C ARG A 13 15.28 -9.09 -6.42
N ASP A 14 16.35 -8.42 -6.82
CA ASP A 14 16.32 -7.41 -7.88
C ASP A 14 16.12 -8.02 -9.26
N GLN A 15 16.69 -9.20 -9.52
CA GLN A 15 16.49 -9.94 -10.79
C GLN A 15 15.04 -10.40 -10.97
N THR A 16 14.38 -10.88 -9.92
CA THR A 16 12.97 -11.31 -10.00
C THR A 16 12.05 -10.15 -10.28
N LEU A 17 12.27 -9.00 -9.65
CA LEU A 17 11.52 -7.78 -9.92
C LEU A 17 11.76 -7.29 -11.35
N GLY A 18 13.01 -7.29 -11.81
CA GLY A 18 13.36 -6.92 -13.19
C GLY A 18 12.67 -7.82 -14.22
N SER A 19 12.66 -9.13 -14.02
CA SER A 19 11.96 -10.09 -14.87
C SER A 19 10.45 -9.85 -14.87
N TYR A 20 9.85 -9.56 -13.73
CA TYR A 20 8.43 -9.21 -13.61
C TYR A 20 8.11 -7.91 -14.39
N LEU A 21 8.91 -6.86 -14.23
CA LEU A 21 8.71 -5.59 -14.93
C LEU A 21 8.81 -5.78 -16.46
N THR A 22 9.75 -6.60 -16.92
CA THR A 22 9.88 -6.94 -18.33
C THR A 22 8.69 -7.74 -18.85
N TRP A 23 8.14 -8.62 -18.03
CA TRP A 23 6.97 -9.41 -18.37
C TRP A 23 5.72 -8.57 -18.49
N ILE A 24 5.42 -7.69 -17.51
CA ILE A 24 4.24 -6.82 -17.56
C ILE A 24 4.29 -5.79 -18.69
N ALA A 25 5.49 -5.41 -19.14
CA ALA A 25 5.66 -4.48 -20.26
C ALA A 25 5.15 -5.03 -21.60
N LYS A 26 5.01 -6.36 -21.74
CA LYS A 26 4.52 -7.02 -22.97
C LYS A 26 3.02 -6.87 -23.18
N PHE A 27 2.26 -6.57 -22.13
CA PHE A 27 0.81 -6.43 -22.26
C PHE A 27 0.43 -5.05 -22.81
N PRO A 28 -0.39 -5.00 -23.87
CA PRO A 28 -0.88 -3.74 -24.43
C PRO A 28 -1.82 -3.03 -23.45
N LEU A 29 -1.89 -1.71 -23.57
CA LEU A 29 -2.89 -0.92 -22.87
C LEU A 29 -4.24 -1.11 -23.54
N LEU A 30 -5.31 -1.15 -22.75
CA LEU A 30 -6.68 -1.29 -23.24
C LEU A 30 -7.29 0.07 -23.58
N ASN A 31 -8.13 0.07 -24.61
CA ASN A 31 -9.02 1.18 -24.92
C ASN A 31 -10.28 1.13 -24.06
N ILE A 32 -11.01 2.24 -23.97
CA ILE A 32 -12.24 2.32 -23.14
C ILE A 32 -13.29 1.29 -23.62
N GLU A 33 -13.43 1.10 -24.93
CA GLU A 33 -14.35 0.14 -25.51
C GLU A 33 -14.01 -1.30 -25.12
N GLU A 34 -12.73 -1.63 -25.14
CA GLU A 34 -12.24 -2.95 -24.69
C GLU A 34 -12.46 -3.16 -23.19
N GLU A 35 -12.27 -2.13 -22.35
CA GLU A 35 -12.55 -2.20 -20.92
C GLU A 35 -14.04 -2.51 -20.66
N ILE A 36 -14.94 -1.88 -21.42
CA ILE A 36 -16.38 -2.10 -21.32
C ILE A 36 -16.75 -3.54 -21.75
N GLU A 37 -16.22 -4.01 -22.88
CA GLU A 37 -16.48 -5.38 -23.32
C GLU A 37 -15.98 -6.42 -22.31
N LEU A 38 -14.80 -6.22 -21.77
CA LEU A 38 -14.22 -7.11 -20.76
C LEU A 38 -15.06 -7.10 -19.48
N ALA A 39 -15.50 -5.93 -19.02
CA ALA A 39 -16.35 -5.81 -17.85
C ALA A 39 -17.70 -6.54 -18.04
N GLN A 40 -18.32 -6.45 -19.23
CA GLN A 40 -19.54 -7.18 -19.54
C GLN A 40 -19.32 -8.70 -19.54
N LYS A 41 -18.18 -9.18 -20.07
CA LYS A 41 -17.83 -10.60 -20.05
C LYS A 41 -17.61 -11.10 -18.63
N ILE A 42 -16.96 -10.30 -17.78
CA ILE A 42 -16.76 -10.61 -16.35
C ILE A 42 -18.11 -10.76 -15.64
N LYS A 43 -19.06 -9.85 -15.88
CA LYS A 43 -20.42 -9.93 -15.30
C LYS A 43 -21.21 -11.17 -15.76
N ARG A 44 -21.00 -11.63 -16.97
CA ARG A 44 -21.64 -12.87 -17.49
C ARG A 44 -21.08 -14.12 -16.80
N GLY A 45 -19.85 -14.07 -16.29
CA GLY A 45 -19.18 -15.18 -15.63
C GLY A 45 -18.74 -16.30 -16.58
N GLY A 46 -18.43 -17.46 -16.00
CA GLY A 46 -17.93 -18.62 -16.74
C GLY A 46 -16.46 -18.45 -17.16
N THR A 47 -15.98 -19.41 -17.95
CA THR A 47 -14.57 -19.44 -18.40
C THR A 47 -14.15 -18.24 -19.25
N GLU A 48 -15.11 -17.64 -20.00
CA GLU A 48 -14.85 -16.41 -20.75
C GLU A 48 -14.73 -15.20 -19.82
N GLY A 49 -15.54 -15.15 -18.75
CA GLY A 49 -15.44 -14.11 -17.73
C GLY A 49 -14.12 -14.14 -17.00
N GLU A 50 -13.60 -15.32 -16.65
CA GLU A 50 -12.29 -15.48 -16.03
C GLU A 50 -11.14 -15.00 -16.95
N LYS A 51 -11.18 -15.38 -18.23
CA LYS A 51 -10.20 -14.89 -19.22
C LYS A 51 -10.28 -13.38 -19.42
N ALA A 52 -11.49 -12.82 -19.43
CA ALA A 52 -11.69 -11.38 -19.54
C ALA A 52 -11.14 -10.64 -18.30
N ARG A 53 -11.35 -11.20 -17.10
CA ARG A 53 -10.80 -10.70 -15.85
C ARG A 53 -9.27 -10.71 -15.88
N GLU A 54 -8.68 -11.82 -16.28
CA GLU A 54 -7.22 -11.95 -16.41
C GLU A 54 -6.67 -10.90 -17.39
N LYS A 55 -7.30 -10.73 -18.56
CA LYS A 55 -6.89 -9.73 -19.54
C LYS A 55 -7.00 -8.30 -18.99
N LEU A 56 -8.08 -7.96 -18.29
CA LEU A 56 -8.29 -6.65 -17.68
C LEU A 56 -7.23 -6.36 -16.61
N VAL A 57 -6.92 -7.34 -15.76
CA VAL A 57 -5.91 -7.21 -14.69
C VAL A 57 -4.51 -7.09 -15.29
N THR A 58 -4.11 -8.01 -16.20
CA THR A 58 -2.74 -8.04 -16.74
C THR A 58 -2.38 -6.78 -17.50
N SER A 59 -3.32 -6.19 -18.26
CA SER A 59 -3.10 -4.93 -18.97
C SER A 59 -2.91 -3.72 -18.05
N ASN A 60 -3.34 -3.82 -16.79
CA ASN A 60 -3.25 -2.73 -15.81
C ASN A 60 -2.16 -2.93 -14.72
N LEU A 61 -1.38 -4.02 -14.77
CA LEU A 61 -0.31 -4.29 -13.80
C LEU A 61 0.76 -3.18 -13.76
N ARG A 62 1.06 -2.56 -14.89
CA ARG A 62 2.00 -1.43 -14.96
C ARG A 62 1.56 -0.24 -14.10
N PHE A 63 0.27 -0.01 -14.04
CA PHE A 63 -0.30 1.04 -13.20
C PHE A 63 -0.12 0.74 -11.71
N VAL A 64 -0.31 -0.52 -11.29
CA VAL A 64 -0.05 -0.94 -9.91
C VAL A 64 1.37 -0.62 -9.48
N VAL A 65 2.36 -0.90 -10.34
CA VAL A 65 3.76 -0.57 -10.07
C VAL A 65 3.95 0.93 -9.84
N SER A 66 3.30 1.77 -10.64
CA SER A 66 3.38 3.23 -10.52
C SER A 66 2.81 3.72 -9.18
N VAL A 67 1.71 3.12 -8.72
CA VAL A 67 1.12 3.43 -7.41
C VAL A 67 1.99 2.90 -6.28
N ALA A 68 2.44 1.64 -6.35
CA ALA A 68 3.27 1.02 -5.32
C ALA A 68 4.58 1.78 -5.07
N LYS A 69 5.19 2.35 -6.12
CA LYS A 69 6.39 3.19 -5.99
C LYS A 69 6.20 4.41 -5.09
N GLN A 70 5.00 4.96 -4.99
CA GLN A 70 4.72 6.11 -4.13
C GLN A 70 4.78 5.77 -2.64
N TYR A 71 4.68 4.48 -2.31
CA TYR A 71 4.67 3.95 -0.94
C TYR A 71 5.97 3.23 -0.56
N GLN A 72 7.03 3.38 -1.36
CA GLN A 72 8.36 2.86 -1.01
C GLN A 72 8.87 3.46 0.30
N HIS A 73 9.76 2.71 0.97
CA HIS A 73 10.41 3.12 2.23
C HIS A 73 9.47 3.23 3.45
N GLN A 74 8.28 2.64 3.38
CA GLN A 74 7.32 2.62 4.50
C GLN A 74 7.29 1.26 5.23
N GLY A 75 8.43 0.57 5.29
CA GLY A 75 8.58 -0.69 6.04
C GLY A 75 8.33 -1.97 5.22
N LEU A 76 7.86 -1.87 3.97
CA LEU A 76 7.69 -3.01 3.07
C LEU A 76 8.57 -2.90 1.83
N ALA A 77 9.01 -4.06 1.32
CA ALA A 77 9.72 -4.13 0.05
C ALA A 77 8.79 -3.80 -1.13
N LEU A 78 9.35 -3.22 -2.20
CA LEU A 78 8.55 -2.86 -3.39
C LEU A 78 7.83 -4.06 -4.01
N SER A 79 8.45 -5.25 -4.01
CA SER A 79 7.84 -6.50 -4.47
C SER A 79 6.56 -6.82 -3.71
N ASP A 80 6.57 -6.64 -2.40
CA ASP A 80 5.44 -6.95 -1.53
C ASP A 80 4.32 -5.92 -1.71
N LEU A 81 4.68 -4.62 -1.83
CA LEU A 81 3.73 -3.55 -2.17
C LEU A 81 3.03 -3.79 -3.52
N ILE A 82 3.77 -4.27 -4.53
CA ILE A 82 3.21 -4.61 -5.84
C ILE A 82 2.25 -5.79 -5.71
N ASN A 83 2.60 -6.84 -4.97
CA ASN A 83 1.75 -8.01 -4.78
C ASN A 83 0.43 -7.64 -4.09
N GLU A 84 0.49 -6.84 -3.02
CA GLU A 84 -0.71 -6.35 -2.34
C GLU A 84 -1.52 -5.40 -3.23
N GLY A 85 -0.87 -4.56 -4.01
CA GLY A 85 -1.52 -3.72 -5.02
C GLY A 85 -2.23 -4.54 -6.11
N ASN A 86 -1.63 -5.66 -6.55
CA ASN A 86 -2.25 -6.57 -7.51
C ASN A 86 -3.51 -7.24 -6.93
N ILE A 87 -3.50 -7.59 -5.63
CA ILE A 87 -4.71 -8.09 -4.94
C ILE A 87 -5.80 -7.02 -4.96
N GLY A 88 -5.45 -5.75 -4.69
CA GLY A 88 -6.38 -4.63 -4.80
C GLY A 88 -6.94 -4.47 -6.21
N LEU A 89 -6.10 -4.56 -7.24
CA LEU A 89 -6.51 -4.50 -8.64
C LEU A 89 -7.48 -5.62 -9.02
N MET A 90 -7.25 -6.85 -8.56
CA MET A 90 -8.17 -7.98 -8.79
C MET A 90 -9.53 -7.74 -8.14
N LYS A 91 -9.57 -7.25 -6.89
CA LYS A 91 -10.82 -6.87 -6.22
C LYS A 91 -11.56 -5.76 -6.96
N ALA A 92 -10.83 -4.81 -7.56
CA ALA A 92 -11.43 -3.76 -8.38
C ALA A 92 -12.04 -4.32 -9.66
N ALA A 93 -11.38 -5.27 -10.33
CA ALA A 93 -11.89 -5.91 -11.54
C ALA A 93 -13.22 -6.64 -11.31
N ASP A 94 -13.37 -7.30 -10.14
CA ASP A 94 -14.59 -8.01 -9.77
C ASP A 94 -15.78 -7.08 -9.48
N LYS A 95 -15.51 -5.84 -9.07
CA LYS A 95 -16.53 -4.86 -8.64
C LYS A 95 -16.72 -3.69 -9.60
N PHE A 96 -16.01 -3.70 -10.71
CA PHE A 96 -16.07 -2.61 -11.68
C PHE A 96 -17.43 -2.58 -12.39
N ASP A 97 -17.98 -1.35 -12.49
CA ASP A 97 -19.24 -1.10 -13.18
C ASP A 97 -19.02 -0.16 -14.36
N GLU A 98 -19.07 -0.73 -15.56
CA GLU A 98 -18.87 -0.04 -16.83
C GLU A 98 -19.97 0.98 -17.16
N THR A 99 -21.17 0.85 -16.54
CA THR A 99 -22.30 1.73 -16.83
C THR A 99 -22.07 3.17 -16.36
N ARG A 100 -21.12 3.36 -15.46
CA ARG A 100 -20.78 4.68 -14.89
C ARG A 100 -19.95 5.57 -15.81
N GLY A 101 -19.46 5.08 -16.95
CA GLY A 101 -18.75 5.85 -17.95
C GLY A 101 -17.33 6.31 -17.57
N PHE A 102 -16.76 5.81 -16.46
CA PHE A 102 -15.38 6.10 -16.06
C PHE A 102 -14.42 5.01 -16.52
N LYS A 103 -13.16 5.37 -16.76
CA LYS A 103 -12.09 4.42 -17.02
C LYS A 103 -11.87 3.51 -15.81
N PHE A 104 -11.59 2.24 -16.07
CA PHE A 104 -11.29 1.25 -15.04
C PHE A 104 -10.21 1.73 -14.06
N ILE A 105 -9.13 2.36 -14.56
CA ILE A 105 -8.00 2.87 -13.77
C ILE A 105 -8.44 3.88 -12.70
N SER A 106 -9.43 4.74 -13.00
CA SER A 106 -9.93 5.76 -12.06
C SER A 106 -10.64 5.13 -10.85
N TYR A 107 -11.26 3.98 -11.05
CA TYR A 107 -11.87 3.19 -9.98
C TYR A 107 -10.84 2.32 -9.26
N ALA A 108 -10.00 1.62 -10.00
CA ALA A 108 -9.02 0.68 -9.48
C ALA A 108 -7.99 1.32 -8.53
N VAL A 109 -7.63 2.60 -8.76
CA VAL A 109 -6.65 3.31 -7.92
C VAL A 109 -7.02 3.31 -6.43
N TRP A 110 -8.29 3.39 -6.10
CA TRP A 110 -8.77 3.39 -4.72
C TRP A 110 -8.58 2.02 -4.05
N TRP A 111 -8.86 0.94 -4.77
CA TRP A 111 -8.66 -0.43 -4.30
C TRP A 111 -7.18 -0.78 -4.14
N ILE A 112 -6.35 -0.34 -5.10
CA ILE A 112 -4.90 -0.54 -5.04
C ILE A 112 -4.33 0.18 -3.82
N ARG A 113 -4.65 1.47 -3.64
CA ARG A 113 -4.20 2.24 -2.48
C ARG A 113 -4.66 1.64 -1.17
N GLN A 114 -5.90 1.24 -1.08
CA GLN A 114 -6.47 0.61 0.11
C GLN A 114 -5.71 -0.65 0.48
N SER A 115 -5.45 -1.55 -0.48
CA SER A 115 -4.73 -2.79 -0.23
C SER A 115 -3.27 -2.53 0.17
N VAL A 116 -2.60 -1.60 -0.49
CA VAL A 116 -1.21 -1.22 -0.17
C VAL A 116 -1.11 -0.61 1.24
N LEU A 117 -1.98 0.34 1.58
CA LEU A 117 -1.99 0.95 2.91
C LEU A 117 -2.33 -0.06 4.01
N GLN A 118 -3.28 -0.96 3.75
CA GLN A 118 -3.60 -2.03 4.68
C GLN A 118 -2.39 -2.95 4.92
N ALA A 119 -1.68 -3.33 3.86
CA ALA A 119 -0.48 -4.15 3.98
C ALA A 119 0.64 -3.46 4.76
N ILE A 120 0.88 -2.17 4.52
CA ILE A 120 1.85 -1.37 5.28
C ILE A 120 1.49 -1.36 6.76
N SER A 121 0.24 -1.13 7.08
CA SER A 121 -0.27 -1.13 8.45
C SER A 121 -0.11 -2.49 9.14
N GLU A 122 -0.40 -3.58 8.43
CA GLU A 122 -0.37 -4.93 8.99
C GLU A 122 1.03 -5.55 9.06
N GLN A 123 1.89 -5.25 8.10
CA GLN A 123 3.16 -5.95 7.87
C GLN A 123 4.38 -5.01 7.90
N GLY A 124 4.18 -3.68 7.84
CA GLY A 124 5.28 -2.72 7.80
C GLY A 124 6.07 -2.61 9.11
N ARG A 125 5.55 -3.14 10.21
CA ARG A 125 6.20 -3.11 11.53
C ARG A 125 6.58 -4.52 11.99
N MET A 126 7.72 -4.64 12.67
CA MET A 126 8.18 -5.90 13.26
C MET A 126 7.19 -6.45 14.29
N VAL A 127 6.54 -5.58 15.07
CA VAL A 127 5.45 -5.92 15.99
C VAL A 127 4.16 -5.33 15.44
N ARG A 128 3.21 -6.18 15.06
CA ARG A 128 1.90 -5.79 14.57
C ARG A 128 1.12 -5.02 15.63
N LEU A 129 0.65 -3.84 15.28
CA LEU A 129 -0.27 -3.06 16.11
C LEU A 129 -1.71 -3.18 15.56
N PRO A 130 -2.73 -3.15 16.44
CA PRO A 130 -4.11 -3.03 15.98
C PRO A 130 -4.31 -1.73 15.20
N LEU A 131 -5.12 -1.76 14.14
CA LEU A 131 -5.43 -0.59 13.28
C LEU A 131 -5.91 0.63 14.06
N ASN A 132 -6.68 0.40 15.13
CA ASN A 132 -7.17 1.48 16.01
C ASN A 132 -6.02 2.25 16.70
N VAL A 133 -4.96 1.54 17.08
CA VAL A 133 -3.78 2.15 17.73
C VAL A 133 -2.94 2.90 16.72
N GLU A 134 -2.84 2.39 15.50
CA GLU A 134 -2.07 3.02 14.44
C GLU A 134 -2.70 4.35 13.99
N GLY A 135 -4.02 4.40 13.86
CA GLY A 135 -4.74 5.64 13.58
C GLY A 135 -4.48 6.72 14.64
N VAL A 136 -4.48 6.33 15.92
CA VAL A 136 -4.17 7.24 17.04
C VAL A 136 -2.71 7.71 16.96
N LEU A 137 -1.75 6.80 16.70
CA LEU A 137 -0.33 7.16 16.52
C LEU A 137 -0.11 8.19 15.40
N HIS A 138 -0.76 7.99 14.26
CA HIS A 138 -0.66 8.91 13.14
C HIS A 138 -1.24 10.29 13.47
N THR A 139 -2.37 10.34 14.17
CA THR A 139 -3.00 11.59 14.63
C THR A 139 -2.09 12.32 15.60
N ILE A 140 -1.50 11.61 16.56
CA ILE A 140 -0.56 12.18 17.55
C ILE A 140 0.71 12.71 16.84
N ALA A 141 1.27 11.96 15.90
CA ALA A 141 2.48 12.37 15.16
C ALA A 141 2.24 13.65 14.36
N ASN A 142 1.11 13.75 13.65
CA ASN A 142 0.74 14.94 12.91
C ASN A 142 0.53 16.15 13.85
N ALA A 143 -0.21 15.98 14.93
CA ALA A 143 -0.43 17.04 15.92
C ALA A 143 0.87 17.51 16.56
N THR A 144 1.81 16.60 16.85
CA THR A 144 3.14 16.92 17.37
C THR A 144 3.94 17.74 16.37
N ASN A 145 3.96 17.35 15.11
CA ASN A 145 4.66 18.08 14.06
C ASN A 145 4.10 19.49 13.87
N ASP A 146 2.78 19.63 13.81
CA ASP A 146 2.11 20.93 13.69
C ASP A 146 2.38 21.82 14.89
N PHE A 147 2.40 21.25 16.08
CA PHE A 147 2.70 21.99 17.32
C PHE A 147 4.16 22.44 17.35
N MET A 148 5.11 21.56 16.96
CA MET A 148 6.54 21.91 16.86
C MET A 148 6.78 23.03 15.86
N GLN A 149 6.09 23.04 14.71
CA GLN A 149 6.21 24.11 13.73
C GLN A 149 5.74 25.46 14.27
N LYS A 150 4.66 25.45 15.11
CA LYS A 150 4.08 26.67 15.67
C LYS A 150 4.83 27.20 16.90
N HIS A 151 5.26 26.32 17.77
CA HIS A 151 5.76 26.65 19.11
C HIS A 151 7.24 26.37 19.34
N GLN A 152 7.91 25.70 18.39
CA GLN A 152 9.35 25.34 18.45
C GLN A 152 9.73 24.54 19.70
N ARG A 153 8.77 23.80 20.29
CA ARG A 153 8.94 22.89 21.41
C ARG A 153 8.02 21.66 21.27
N LEU A 154 8.35 20.61 21.99
CA LEU A 154 7.49 19.43 22.05
C LEU A 154 6.21 19.73 22.87
N PRO A 155 5.04 19.24 22.44
CA PRO A 155 3.80 19.36 23.19
C PRO A 155 3.82 18.45 24.42
N SER A 156 3.13 18.84 25.50
CA SER A 156 2.85 17.98 26.65
C SER A 156 1.74 16.98 26.32
N VAL A 157 1.58 15.93 27.15
CA VAL A 157 0.52 14.92 26.96
C VAL A 157 -0.86 15.58 27.03
N ASP A 158 -1.05 16.56 27.91
CA ASP A 158 -2.32 17.27 28.09
C ASP A 158 -2.62 18.16 26.86
N GLU A 159 -1.61 18.83 26.31
CA GLU A 159 -1.74 19.62 25.10
C GLU A 159 -2.08 18.74 23.87
N LEU A 160 -1.45 17.57 23.78
CA LEU A 160 -1.78 16.59 22.72
C LEU A 160 -3.21 16.08 22.88
N ALA A 161 -3.65 15.77 24.10
CA ALA A 161 -5.01 15.33 24.36
C ALA A 161 -6.04 16.41 23.96
N ALA A 162 -5.76 17.68 24.26
CA ALA A 162 -6.61 18.79 23.87
C ALA A 162 -6.70 18.99 22.35
N ILE A 163 -5.58 18.81 21.61
CA ILE A 163 -5.53 18.98 20.16
C ILE A 163 -6.16 17.80 19.42
N THR A 164 -5.88 16.58 19.87
CA THR A 164 -6.28 15.34 19.17
C THR A 164 -7.62 14.81 19.63
N ASN A 165 -8.17 15.32 20.72
CA ASN A 165 -9.37 14.81 21.39
C ASN A 165 -9.25 13.32 21.78
N VAL A 166 -8.03 12.86 22.07
CA VAL A 166 -7.71 11.50 22.51
C VAL A 166 -7.44 11.51 24.02
N ASP A 167 -7.93 10.49 24.70
CA ASP A 167 -7.73 10.31 26.13
C ASP A 167 -6.23 10.32 26.52
N PRO A 168 -5.79 11.14 27.50
CA PRO A 168 -4.40 11.22 27.95
C PRO A 168 -3.80 9.87 28.34
N GLU A 169 -4.59 8.96 28.93
CA GLU A 169 -4.14 7.61 29.27
C GLU A 169 -3.78 6.80 28.04
N LYS A 170 -4.54 6.92 26.96
CA LYS A 170 -4.26 6.26 25.67
C LYS A 170 -3.01 6.83 25.03
N ILE A 171 -2.79 8.14 25.08
CA ILE A 171 -1.58 8.80 24.59
C ILE A 171 -0.36 8.25 25.32
N GLY A 172 -0.39 8.19 26.67
CA GLY A 172 0.70 7.65 27.47
C GLY A 172 0.98 6.15 27.24
N GLN A 173 -0.04 5.34 26.98
CA GLN A 173 0.13 3.92 26.64
C GLN A 173 0.75 3.72 25.26
N VAL A 174 0.38 4.55 24.30
CA VAL A 174 0.88 4.52 22.92
C VAL A 174 2.34 4.97 22.89
N ASP A 175 2.71 6.01 23.62
CA ASP A 175 4.07 6.51 23.73
C ASP A 175 5.01 5.47 24.36
N ARG A 176 4.61 4.82 25.44
CA ARG A 176 5.36 3.73 26.08
C ARG A 176 5.57 2.54 25.13
N LYS A 177 4.58 2.20 24.30
CA LYS A 177 4.70 1.12 23.31
C LYS A 177 5.62 1.52 22.16
N SER A 178 5.57 2.77 21.71
CA SER A 178 6.44 3.30 20.65
C SER A 178 7.90 3.39 21.10
N THR A 179 8.15 3.88 22.31
CA THR A 179 9.51 4.04 22.86
C THR A 179 10.20 2.71 23.13
N ARG A 180 9.47 1.68 23.62
CA ARG A 180 10.02 0.33 23.80
C ARG A 180 10.40 -0.36 22.49
N LEU A 181 9.75 -0.02 21.38
CA LEU A 181 10.05 -0.57 20.05
C LEU A 181 11.29 0.07 19.41
N ASN A 182 11.58 1.34 19.74
CA ASN A 182 12.76 2.04 19.21
C ASN A 182 14.03 1.79 20.02
N SER A 183 13.94 1.41 21.32
CA SER A 183 15.10 1.17 22.18
C SER A 183 15.74 -0.23 22.03
N SER A 184 15.24 -1.07 21.12
CA SER A 184 15.85 -2.38 20.81
C SER A 184 16.84 -2.34 19.65
N HIS A 185 17.28 -1.16 19.21
CA HIS A 185 18.19 -0.96 18.09
C HIS A 185 19.52 -0.30 18.47
N ASP A 186 19.85 -0.21 19.78
CA ASP A 186 21.19 0.16 20.26
C ASP A 186 21.97 -1.05 20.73
#